data_b60f9648412f8ff4dfda905f5b55b923
#
_entry.id   b60f9648412f8ff4dfda905f5b55b923
#
_cell.length_a   1.000
_cell.length_b   1.000
_cell.length_c   1.000
_cell.angle_alpha   90.00
_cell.angle_beta   90.00
_cell.angle_gamma   90.00
#
_symmetry.space_group_name_H-M   'P 1'
#
loop_
_entity.id
_entity.type
_entity.pdbx_description
1 polymer ?
#
loop_
_entity_poly.entity_id
_entity_poly.type
_entity_poly.pdbx_seq_one_letter_code
_entity_poly.pdbx_strand_id
1 'polypeptide(L)'
;MNAKSNERHKENEAMSEYGRPTPNVKVSVTRHFDASPERVFDAWLDPELIGKWMFGPALREEEVLRIVADARVGGSFSFLVRRQGQEIDHVGKYREIDRPRRLVFTWGIAGESEDESLVIIEIVPQETGAELTLTHEMDAKWADYASRTEAGWTKMLEALAATLGQI
;
A
#
# COMPACT_ATOMS: atom_id res chain seq x y z
N MET A 1 35.93 25.43 -2.15
CA MET A 1 35.74 24.01 -1.98
C MET A 1 34.63 23.72 -1.00
N ASN A 2 33.51 23.30 -1.45
CA ASN A 2 32.32 23.16 -0.65
C ASN A 2 31.79 21.73 -0.53
N ALA A 3 32.68 20.80 -0.14
CA ALA A 3 32.27 19.43 0.13
C ALA A 3 31.16 19.34 1.18
N LYS A 4 31.22 20.21 2.17
CA LYS A 4 30.21 20.23 3.25
C LYS A 4 28.82 20.66 2.79
N SER A 5 28.74 21.60 1.84
CA SER A 5 27.43 22.01 1.33
C SER A 5 26.83 20.95 0.40
N ASN A 6 27.68 20.20 -0.29
CA ASN A 6 27.21 19.12 -1.13
C ASN A 6 26.67 17.94 -0.32
N GLU A 7 27.33 17.65 0.81
CA GLU A 7 26.86 16.61 1.73
C GLU A 7 25.53 16.97 2.35
N ARG A 8 25.36 18.25 2.75
CA ARG A 8 24.11 18.74 3.30
C ARG A 8 22.95 18.63 2.32
N HIS A 9 23.22 18.92 1.05
CA HIS A 9 22.23 18.80 0.00
C HIS A 9 21.79 17.34 -0.19
N LYS A 10 22.73 16.40 -0.15
CA LYS A 10 22.44 14.97 -0.23
C LYS A 10 21.63 14.48 0.96
N GLU A 11 21.92 14.95 2.16
CA GLU A 11 21.18 14.60 3.35
C GLU A 11 19.72 15.06 3.26
N ASN A 12 19.49 16.29 2.75
CA ASN A 12 18.15 16.81 2.57
C ASN A 12 17.36 16.03 1.51
N GLU A 13 18.02 15.59 0.46
CA GLU A 13 17.38 14.79 -0.58
C GLU A 13 17.10 13.36 -0.12
N ALA A 14 17.77 12.88 0.93
CA ALA A 14 17.62 11.52 1.42
C ALA A 14 16.41 11.31 2.33
N MET A 15 15.65 12.37 2.62
CA MET A 15 14.51 12.29 3.54
C MET A 15 13.19 12.51 2.79
N SER A 16 12.22 11.61 3.03
CA SER A 16 10.87 11.77 2.51
C SER A 16 10.08 12.77 3.37
N GLU A 17 8.90 13.19 2.90
CA GLU A 17 8.00 14.08 3.64
C GLU A 17 7.58 13.52 5.01
N TYR A 18 7.75 12.21 5.26
CA TYR A 18 7.40 11.56 6.52
C TYR A 18 8.60 11.32 7.42
N GLY A 19 9.72 12.01 7.18
CA GLY A 19 10.89 11.97 8.03
C GLY A 19 11.74 10.70 7.95
N ARG A 20 11.54 9.88 6.94
CA ARG A 20 12.31 8.67 6.70
C ARG A 20 13.23 8.86 5.49
N PRO A 21 14.29 8.03 5.35
CA PRO A 21 15.17 8.12 4.19
C PRO A 21 14.39 7.99 2.88
N THR A 22 14.70 8.81 1.89
CA THR A 22 14.07 8.73 0.58
C THR A 22 14.45 7.42 -0.08
N PRO A 23 13.47 6.56 -0.42
CA PRO A 23 13.78 5.28 -1.07
C PRO A 23 14.25 5.47 -2.50
N ASN A 24 15.07 4.53 -2.98
CA ASN A 24 15.58 4.56 -4.36
C ASN A 24 14.65 3.84 -5.34
N VAL A 25 13.64 3.14 -4.83
CA VAL A 25 12.72 2.36 -5.66
C VAL A 25 11.29 2.80 -5.38
N LYS A 26 10.60 3.19 -6.44
CA LYS A 26 9.17 3.51 -6.40
C LYS A 26 8.45 2.71 -7.47
N VAL A 27 7.37 2.05 -7.07
CA VAL A 27 6.45 1.37 -7.98
C VAL A 27 5.17 2.18 -8.00
N SER A 28 4.62 2.42 -9.18
CA SER A 28 3.39 3.19 -9.31
C SER A 28 2.41 2.46 -10.22
N VAL A 29 1.15 2.34 -9.79
CA VAL A 29 0.07 1.72 -10.56
C VAL A 29 -1.13 2.65 -10.51
N THR A 30 -1.73 2.92 -11.66
CA THR A 30 -2.92 3.75 -11.78
C THR A 30 -4.05 2.94 -12.38
N ARG A 31 -5.26 3.07 -11.83
CA ARG A 31 -6.43 2.36 -12.34
C ARG A 31 -7.70 3.19 -12.15
N HIS A 32 -8.57 3.13 -13.16
CA HIS A 32 -9.92 3.68 -13.09
C HIS A 32 -10.89 2.67 -12.45
N PHE A 33 -11.81 3.18 -11.63
CA PHE A 33 -12.88 2.38 -11.01
C PHE A 33 -14.25 2.99 -11.36
N ASP A 34 -15.21 2.14 -11.70
CA ASP A 34 -16.60 2.55 -11.90
C ASP A 34 -17.35 2.57 -10.56
N ALA A 35 -16.79 3.25 -9.60
CA ALA A 35 -17.34 3.39 -8.26
C ALA A 35 -16.97 4.78 -7.72
N SER A 36 -17.75 5.29 -6.76
CA SER A 36 -17.46 6.60 -6.20
C SER A 36 -16.11 6.62 -5.49
N PRO A 37 -15.44 7.79 -5.41
CA PRO A 37 -14.21 7.90 -4.64
C PRO A 37 -14.33 7.37 -3.22
N GLU A 38 -15.48 7.61 -2.57
CA GLU A 38 -15.74 7.15 -1.20
C GLU A 38 -15.75 5.63 -1.11
N ARG A 39 -16.41 4.95 -2.06
CA ARG A 39 -16.44 3.48 -2.07
C ARG A 39 -15.05 2.89 -2.32
N VAL A 40 -14.30 3.49 -3.24
CA VAL A 40 -12.93 3.05 -3.53
C VAL A 40 -12.06 3.22 -2.29
N PHE A 41 -12.15 4.37 -1.65
CA PHE A 41 -11.37 4.68 -0.45
C PHE A 41 -11.70 3.73 0.70
N ASP A 42 -13.00 3.56 1.00
CA ASP A 42 -13.46 2.77 2.14
C ASP A 42 -13.05 1.29 2.01
N ALA A 43 -12.88 0.78 0.80
CA ALA A 43 -12.46 -0.60 0.58
C ALA A 43 -11.05 -0.89 1.10
N TRP A 44 -10.24 0.14 1.30
CA TRP A 44 -8.88 0.00 1.86
C TRP A 44 -8.88 -0.09 3.39
N LEU A 45 -9.99 0.28 4.02
CA LEU A 45 -10.09 0.33 5.49
C LEU A 45 -11.09 -0.68 6.05
N ASP A 46 -11.91 -1.29 5.23
CA ASP A 46 -12.91 -2.27 5.63
C ASP A 46 -12.32 -3.68 5.64
N PRO A 47 -12.13 -4.29 6.82
CA PRO A 47 -11.53 -5.62 6.92
C PRO A 47 -12.24 -6.69 6.09
N GLU A 48 -13.56 -6.62 6.01
CA GLU A 48 -14.35 -7.58 5.24
C GLU A 48 -14.02 -7.51 3.76
N LEU A 49 -13.90 -6.29 3.22
CA LEU A 49 -13.54 -6.10 1.81
C LEU A 49 -12.07 -6.41 1.55
N ILE A 50 -11.17 -6.00 2.43
CA ILE A 50 -9.74 -6.29 2.31
C ILE A 50 -9.50 -7.79 2.15
N GLY A 51 -10.20 -8.62 2.91
CA GLY A 51 -10.10 -10.07 2.81
C GLY A 51 -10.61 -10.64 1.50
N LYS A 52 -11.33 -9.85 0.70
CA LYS A 52 -11.84 -10.29 -0.59
C LYS A 52 -10.98 -9.85 -1.76
N TRP A 53 -10.38 -8.66 -1.69
CA TRP A 53 -9.64 -8.14 -2.85
C TRP A 53 -8.13 -8.13 -2.69
N MET A 54 -7.63 -8.00 -1.46
CA MET A 54 -6.19 -7.92 -1.23
C MET A 54 -5.58 -9.30 -0.97
N PHE A 55 -6.35 -10.21 -0.42
CA PHE A 55 -5.91 -11.56 -0.05
C PHE A 55 -6.95 -12.59 -0.43
N GLY A 56 -6.54 -13.86 -0.38
CA GLY A 56 -7.45 -14.98 -0.51
C GLY A 56 -7.35 -15.74 -1.82
N PRO A 57 -8.19 -16.80 -1.96
CA PRO A 57 -8.09 -17.74 -3.09
C PRO A 57 -8.27 -17.13 -4.47
N ALA A 58 -8.97 -16.01 -4.58
CA ALA A 58 -9.16 -15.33 -5.86
C ALA A 58 -7.85 -14.77 -6.42
N LEU A 59 -6.85 -14.55 -5.57
CA LEU A 59 -5.57 -13.97 -5.95
C LEU A 59 -4.44 -14.99 -5.98
N ARG A 60 -4.42 -15.90 -5.01
CA ARG A 60 -3.37 -16.89 -4.86
C ARG A 60 -3.82 -17.99 -3.92
N GLU A 61 -3.11 -19.10 -3.90
CA GLU A 61 -3.40 -20.17 -2.95
C GLU A 61 -3.01 -19.76 -1.54
N GLU A 62 -3.96 -19.21 -0.82
CA GLU A 62 -3.77 -18.82 0.58
C GLU A 62 -5.10 -18.81 1.32
N GLU A 63 -5.03 -18.93 2.62
CA GLU A 63 -6.17 -18.85 3.52
C GLU A 63 -6.08 -17.54 4.32
N VAL A 64 -7.14 -16.77 4.35
CA VAL A 64 -7.23 -15.57 5.16
C VAL A 64 -7.58 -15.98 6.58
N LEU A 65 -6.67 -15.71 7.53
CA LEU A 65 -6.87 -16.08 8.93
C LEU A 65 -7.45 -14.95 9.77
N ARG A 66 -6.98 -13.73 9.56
CA ARG A 66 -7.42 -12.58 10.36
C ARG A 66 -7.11 -11.28 9.63
N ILE A 67 -8.11 -10.42 9.53
CA ILE A 67 -7.93 -9.07 9.01
C ILE A 67 -8.40 -8.09 10.09
N VAL A 68 -7.49 -7.33 10.65
CA VAL A 68 -7.77 -6.35 11.71
C VAL A 68 -7.17 -5.02 11.33
N ALA A 69 -7.95 -3.94 11.49
CA ALA A 69 -7.47 -2.60 11.19
C ALA A 69 -8.03 -1.60 12.21
N ASP A 70 -7.14 -0.81 12.79
CA ASP A 70 -7.50 0.35 13.60
C ASP A 70 -7.38 1.58 12.71
N ALA A 71 -8.46 1.91 12.00
CA ALA A 71 -8.48 2.88 10.90
C ALA A 71 -8.47 4.32 11.40
N ARG A 72 -7.36 4.73 12.01
CA ARG A 72 -7.10 6.10 12.44
C ARG A 72 -5.62 6.40 12.27
N VAL A 73 -5.27 7.67 12.16
CA VAL A 73 -3.86 8.08 12.08
C VAL A 73 -3.15 7.61 13.35
N GLY A 74 -2.03 6.91 13.16
CA GLY A 74 -1.30 6.27 14.25
C GLY A 74 -1.80 4.88 14.61
N GLY A 75 -2.96 4.47 14.10
CA GLY A 75 -3.49 3.13 14.31
C GLY A 75 -2.72 2.10 13.50
N SER A 76 -2.81 0.84 13.93
CA SER A 76 -2.10 -0.28 13.30
C SER A 76 -3.05 -1.21 12.58
N PHE A 77 -2.53 -1.98 11.65
CA PHE A 77 -3.27 -3.07 11.03
C PHE A 77 -2.44 -4.36 11.06
N SER A 78 -3.15 -5.49 10.94
CA SER A 78 -2.56 -6.83 10.89
C SER A 78 -3.42 -7.68 9.98
N PHE A 79 -2.85 -8.10 8.86
CA PHE A 79 -3.54 -8.93 7.87
C PHE A 79 -2.80 -10.27 7.79
N LEU A 80 -3.33 -11.26 8.50
CA LEU A 80 -2.70 -12.56 8.67
C LEU A 80 -3.29 -13.58 7.70
N VAL A 81 -2.41 -14.18 6.91
CA VAL A 81 -2.78 -15.23 5.97
C VAL A 81 -1.89 -16.45 6.19
N ARG A 82 -2.34 -17.62 5.70
CA ARG A 82 -1.52 -18.82 5.64
C ARG A 82 -1.28 -19.16 4.18
N ARG A 83 -0.01 -19.27 3.82
CA ARG A 83 0.41 -19.56 2.45
C ARG A 83 1.48 -20.65 2.49
N GLN A 84 1.22 -21.76 1.79
CA GLN A 84 2.14 -22.89 1.76
C GLN A 84 2.56 -23.36 3.16
N GLY A 85 1.58 -23.43 4.07
CA GLY A 85 1.82 -23.87 5.43
C GLY A 85 2.47 -22.86 6.35
N GLN A 86 2.75 -21.66 5.87
CA GLN A 86 3.37 -20.60 6.66
C GLN A 86 2.41 -19.44 6.89
N GLU A 87 2.39 -18.94 8.11
CA GLU A 87 1.63 -17.76 8.46
C GLU A 87 2.44 -16.52 8.13
N ILE A 88 1.82 -15.59 7.39
CA ILE A 88 2.43 -14.34 7.00
C ILE A 88 1.53 -13.22 7.49
N ASP A 89 2.04 -12.37 8.36
CA ASP A 89 1.30 -11.26 8.92
C ASP A 89 1.78 -9.96 8.30
N HIS A 90 0.91 -9.36 7.47
CA HIS A 90 1.19 -8.07 6.85
C HIS A 90 0.79 -6.98 7.83
N VAL A 91 1.74 -6.16 8.24
CA VAL A 91 1.53 -5.18 9.30
C VAL A 91 1.96 -3.79 8.86
N GLY A 92 1.39 -2.80 9.51
CA GLY A 92 1.75 -1.40 9.28
C GLY A 92 0.97 -0.46 10.16
N LYS A 93 1.19 0.83 9.91
CA LYS A 93 0.52 1.91 10.61
C LYS A 93 0.01 2.94 9.61
N TYR A 94 -1.15 3.52 9.90
CA TYR A 94 -1.71 4.60 9.10
C TYR A 94 -1.00 5.91 9.44
N ARG A 95 -0.46 6.55 8.41
CA ARG A 95 0.25 7.83 8.53
C ARG A 95 -0.65 9.01 8.18
N GLU A 96 -1.55 8.80 7.22
CA GLU A 96 -2.47 9.83 6.76
C GLU A 96 -3.77 9.18 6.32
N ILE A 97 -4.89 9.76 6.72
CA ILE A 97 -6.23 9.32 6.31
C ILE A 97 -7.00 10.58 5.95
N ASP A 98 -7.08 10.91 4.67
CA ASP A 98 -7.82 12.07 4.17
C ASP A 98 -8.87 11.56 3.18
N ARG A 99 -10.00 11.14 3.71
CA ARG A 99 -11.09 10.54 2.94
C ARG A 99 -11.79 11.56 2.04
N PRO A 100 -12.04 11.27 0.78
CA PRO A 100 -11.72 10.05 0.04
C PRO A 100 -10.48 10.20 -0.87
N ARG A 101 -9.58 11.14 -0.58
CA ARG A 101 -8.53 11.57 -1.50
C ARG A 101 -7.18 10.91 -1.31
N ARG A 102 -6.81 10.63 -0.06
CA ARG A 102 -5.45 10.19 0.21
C ARG A 102 -5.37 9.31 1.44
N LEU A 103 -4.64 8.20 1.30
CA LEU A 103 -4.38 7.26 2.38
C LEU A 103 -2.91 6.88 2.31
N VAL A 104 -2.20 6.99 3.42
CA VAL A 104 -0.79 6.63 3.50
C VAL A 104 -0.58 5.69 4.67
N PHE A 105 0.09 4.57 4.41
CA PHE A 105 0.38 3.60 5.46
C PHE A 105 1.72 2.92 5.22
N THR A 106 2.35 2.47 6.30
CA THR A 106 3.55 1.65 6.21
C THR A 106 3.16 0.22 5.89
N TRP A 107 4.08 -0.54 5.31
CA TRP A 107 3.82 -1.91 4.87
C TRP A 107 5.03 -2.78 5.14
N GLY A 108 4.83 -3.87 5.86
CA GLY A 108 5.89 -4.81 6.16
C GLY A 108 5.34 -6.16 6.59
N ILE A 109 6.25 -7.07 6.89
CA ILE A 109 5.91 -8.42 7.37
C ILE A 109 6.39 -8.52 8.82
N ALA A 110 5.50 -8.94 9.72
CA ALA A 110 5.85 -9.09 11.13
C ALA A 110 7.00 -10.10 11.28
N GLY A 111 7.98 -9.74 12.09
CA GLY A 111 9.14 -10.59 12.34
C GLY A 111 10.21 -10.51 11.27
N GLU A 112 9.94 -9.88 10.15
CA GLU A 112 10.93 -9.67 9.10
C GLU A 112 11.32 -8.21 9.08
N SER A 113 12.36 -7.92 9.72
CA SER A 113 13.11 -6.72 9.64
C SER A 113 12.45 -5.35 9.69
N GLU A 114 13.32 -4.52 9.82
CA GLU A 114 13.33 -3.09 9.87
C GLU A 114 12.94 -2.41 8.55
N ASP A 115 12.72 -3.16 7.47
CA ASP A 115 12.49 -2.61 6.13
C ASP A 115 11.03 -2.32 5.86
N GLU A 116 10.49 -1.44 6.68
CA GLU A 116 9.17 -0.90 6.44
C GLU A 116 9.15 -0.12 5.13
N SER A 117 8.24 -0.47 4.25
CA SER A 117 7.99 0.30 3.04
C SER A 117 6.79 1.23 3.26
N LEU A 118 6.54 2.12 2.30
CA LEU A 118 5.45 3.08 2.40
C LEU A 118 4.54 2.95 1.20
N VAL A 119 3.23 2.87 1.45
CA VAL A 119 2.22 2.83 0.39
C VAL A 119 1.39 4.09 0.45
N ILE A 120 1.27 4.75 -0.69
CA ILE A 120 0.52 6.00 -0.85
C ILE A 120 -0.60 5.77 -1.84
N ILE A 121 -1.84 5.99 -1.42
CA ILE A 121 -3.03 5.88 -2.24
C ILE A 121 -3.57 7.28 -2.47
N GLU A 122 -3.76 7.64 -3.74
CA GLU A 122 -4.34 8.92 -4.12
C GLU A 122 -5.52 8.67 -5.05
N ILE A 123 -6.67 9.25 -4.74
CA ILE A 123 -7.92 9.04 -5.46
C ILE A 123 -8.44 10.37 -5.96
N VAL A 124 -8.71 10.44 -7.26
CA VAL A 124 -9.22 11.64 -7.93
C VAL A 124 -10.59 11.33 -8.52
N PRO A 125 -11.61 12.14 -8.22
CA PRO A 125 -12.94 11.96 -8.85
C PRO A 125 -12.83 12.15 -10.35
N GLN A 126 -13.65 11.38 -11.10
CA GLN A 126 -13.77 11.51 -12.55
C GLN A 126 -15.23 11.64 -12.92
N GLU A 127 -15.52 11.95 -14.20
CA GLU A 127 -16.90 12.06 -14.67
C GLU A 127 -17.72 10.83 -14.31
N THR A 128 -17.11 9.66 -14.49
CA THR A 128 -17.71 8.40 -14.06
C THR A 128 -16.71 7.69 -13.16
N GLY A 129 -17.01 7.68 -11.86
CA GLY A 129 -16.19 6.93 -10.91
C GLY A 129 -14.99 7.70 -10.39
N ALA A 130 -13.86 7.02 -10.30
CA ALA A 130 -12.65 7.55 -9.69
C ALA A 130 -11.39 6.94 -10.28
N GLU A 131 -10.30 7.70 -10.24
CA GLU A 131 -8.98 7.20 -10.61
C GLU A 131 -8.13 7.07 -9.36
N LEU A 132 -7.56 5.90 -9.17
CA LEU A 132 -6.69 5.62 -8.04
C LEU A 132 -5.26 5.45 -8.54
N THR A 133 -4.32 6.13 -7.89
CA THR A 133 -2.88 5.92 -8.10
C THR A 133 -2.28 5.40 -6.80
N LEU A 134 -1.64 4.25 -6.90
CA LEU A 134 -0.91 3.64 -5.79
C LEU A 134 0.58 3.84 -6.05
N THR A 135 1.30 4.35 -5.05
CA THR A 135 2.76 4.44 -5.08
C THR A 135 3.31 3.64 -3.91
N HIS A 136 4.23 2.72 -4.20
CA HIS A 136 4.87 1.90 -3.18
C HIS A 136 6.36 2.26 -3.17
N GLU A 137 6.81 2.85 -2.07
CA GLU A 137 8.20 3.28 -1.90
C GLU A 137 8.94 2.23 -1.09
N MET A 138 10.02 1.69 -1.67
CA MET A 138 10.80 0.60 -1.07
C MET A 138 12.28 0.95 -0.99
N ASP A 139 12.99 0.29 -0.07
CA ASP A 139 14.43 0.42 0.02
C ASP A 139 15.10 -0.06 -1.28
N ALA A 140 16.24 0.54 -1.63
CA ALA A 140 16.99 0.21 -2.84
C ALA A 140 17.34 -1.27 -2.96
N LYS A 141 17.54 -1.96 -1.85
CA LYS A 141 17.87 -3.39 -1.87
C LYS A 141 16.75 -4.25 -2.45
N TRP A 142 15.53 -3.72 -2.54
CA TRP A 142 14.38 -4.41 -3.11
C TRP A 142 14.16 -4.09 -4.59
N ALA A 143 15.12 -3.43 -5.25
CA ALA A 143 15.01 -3.03 -6.65
C ALA A 143 14.67 -4.20 -7.58
N ASP A 144 15.25 -5.38 -7.32
CA ASP A 144 15.00 -6.56 -8.13
C ASP A 144 13.56 -7.09 -8.01
N TYR A 145 12.83 -6.65 -6.99
CA TYR A 145 11.45 -7.07 -6.76
C TYR A 145 10.43 -6.06 -7.27
N ALA A 146 10.88 -4.93 -7.83
CA ALA A 146 9.97 -3.87 -8.29
C ALA A 146 8.92 -4.37 -9.27
N SER A 147 9.31 -5.17 -10.26
CA SER A 147 8.38 -5.71 -11.25
C SER A 147 7.33 -6.63 -10.64
N ARG A 148 7.72 -7.44 -9.66
CA ARG A 148 6.79 -8.32 -8.93
C ARG A 148 5.82 -7.53 -8.08
N THR A 149 6.32 -6.47 -7.44
CA THR A 149 5.51 -5.59 -6.62
C THR A 149 4.46 -4.88 -7.48
N GLU A 150 4.86 -4.36 -8.62
CA GLU A 150 3.96 -3.74 -9.57
C GLU A 150 2.89 -4.71 -10.07
N ALA A 151 3.29 -5.91 -10.47
CA ALA A 151 2.37 -6.94 -10.93
C ALA A 151 1.40 -7.36 -9.83
N GLY A 152 1.89 -7.50 -8.61
CA GLY A 152 1.05 -7.84 -7.45
C GLY A 152 -0.01 -6.80 -7.17
N TRP A 153 0.36 -5.52 -7.14
CA TRP A 153 -0.60 -4.45 -6.93
C TRP A 153 -1.58 -4.32 -8.08
N THR A 154 -1.12 -4.48 -9.32
CA THR A 154 -2.01 -4.48 -10.49
C THR A 154 -3.09 -5.54 -10.34
N LYS A 155 -2.70 -6.76 -9.97
CA LYS A 155 -3.64 -7.86 -9.78
C LYS A 155 -4.61 -7.59 -8.64
N MET A 156 -4.12 -7.03 -7.53
CA MET A 156 -4.97 -6.67 -6.40
C MET A 156 -5.98 -5.58 -6.76
N LEU A 157 -5.56 -4.57 -7.52
CA LEU A 157 -6.48 -3.50 -7.94
C LEU A 157 -7.55 -4.02 -8.92
N GLU A 158 -7.21 -5.01 -9.74
CA GLU A 158 -8.21 -5.68 -10.59
C GLU A 158 -9.23 -6.42 -9.73
N ALA A 159 -8.77 -7.11 -8.69
CA ALA A 159 -9.64 -7.79 -7.75
C ALA A 159 -10.53 -6.80 -6.99
N LEU A 160 -9.98 -5.64 -6.64
CA LEU A 160 -10.75 -4.57 -6.00
C LEU A 160 -11.87 -4.09 -6.91
N ALA A 161 -11.56 -3.85 -8.20
CA ALA A 161 -12.57 -3.44 -9.16
C ALA A 161 -13.70 -4.47 -9.27
N ALA A 162 -13.35 -5.75 -9.33
CA ALA A 162 -14.33 -6.83 -9.38
C ALA A 162 -15.18 -6.89 -8.10
N THR A 163 -14.56 -6.71 -6.95
CA THR A 163 -15.26 -6.72 -5.66
C THR A 163 -16.26 -5.57 -5.57
N LEU A 164 -15.87 -4.36 -5.98
CA LEU A 164 -16.75 -3.20 -5.96
C LEU A 164 -17.88 -3.32 -6.98
N GLY A 165 -17.63 -3.98 -8.10
CA GLY A 165 -18.64 -4.20 -9.12
C GLY A 165 -19.73 -5.20 -8.71
N GLN A 166 -19.51 -5.99 -7.66
CA GLN A 166 -20.47 -6.97 -7.14
C GLN A 166 -21.41 -6.41 -6.07
N ILE A 167 -21.18 -5.16 -5.68
CA ILE A 167 -21.97 -4.49 -4.63
C ILE A 167 -22.96 -3.49 -5.29
#